data_4c6a3db8e09ff29e4fd8827adf2622ca
#
_entry.id   4c6a3db8e09ff29e4fd8827adf2622ca
#
_cell.length_a   1.000
_cell.length_b   1.000
_cell.length_c   1.000
_cell.angle_alpha   90.00
_cell.angle_beta   90.00
_cell.angle_gamma   90.00
#
_symmetry.space_group_name_H-M   'P 1'
#
loop_
_entity.id
_entity.type
_entity.pdbx_description
1 polymer ?
#
loop_
_entity_poly.entity_id
_entity_poly.type
_entity_poly.pdbx_seq_one_letter_code
_entity_poly.pdbx_strand_id
1 'polypeptide(L)'
;MMRRPDAPHFTARPFALAALTLALLSGCALGPDYVRPAAQLGLPDGYNAAGPLAAAPTVADNWWSLFGDAQLDGLVAQALATSPDARIAALRIEEADALLRQVDAALLPQVNVDASGSRSRISQTNATPIPSTALITRSSARLALSTSFELDVWGKLRRASEGARAQALGTRYAADTVSLSLAATVTQAYLNLRAIDAQLLAVDDSLSSQSRSTQLTRTRFEGGIASQLDVQQAEGALDRKS
;
A
#
# COMPACT_ATOMS: atom_id res chain seq x y z
N MET A 1 -45.22 71.19 27.73
CA MET A 1 -44.81 70.86 26.34
C MET A 1 -43.48 70.11 26.41
N MET A 2 -43.48 68.75 26.55
CA MET A 2 -42.31 67.94 26.76
C MET A 2 -41.83 67.38 25.41
N ARG A 3 -40.63 67.75 24.99
CA ARG A 3 -39.93 67.25 23.79
C ARG A 3 -39.38 65.83 24.10
N ARG A 4 -39.81 64.79 23.35
CA ARG A 4 -39.21 63.47 23.39
C ARG A 4 -37.85 63.49 22.71
N PRO A 5 -36.82 62.83 23.25
CA PRO A 5 -35.52 62.70 22.58
C PRO A 5 -35.64 61.66 21.46
N ASP A 6 -35.12 61.98 20.27
CA ASP A 6 -35.04 61.10 19.11
C ASP A 6 -34.05 59.97 19.41
N ALA A 7 -34.48 58.73 19.26
CA ALA A 7 -33.66 57.55 19.39
C ALA A 7 -32.68 57.44 18.18
N PRO A 8 -31.40 57.11 18.37
CA PRO A 8 -30.42 56.96 17.29
C PRO A 8 -30.83 55.74 16.43
N HIS A 9 -31.12 55.96 15.16
CA HIS A 9 -31.28 54.91 14.15
C HIS A 9 -29.90 54.26 13.89
N PHE A 10 -29.61 53.19 14.62
CA PHE A 10 -28.45 52.36 14.33
C PHE A 10 -28.67 51.72 12.96
N THR A 11 -27.88 52.13 11.97
CA THR A 11 -27.95 51.63 10.60
C THR A 11 -27.43 50.20 10.56
N ALA A 12 -28.32 49.22 10.68
CA ALA A 12 -28.03 47.77 10.61
C ALA A 12 -27.55 47.31 9.20
N ARG A 13 -27.60 48.22 8.22
CA ARG A 13 -27.22 47.93 6.82
C ARG A 13 -25.75 47.46 6.60
N PRO A 14 -24.71 48.09 7.22
CA PRO A 14 -23.34 47.63 7.00
C PRO A 14 -23.06 46.25 7.64
N PHE A 15 -23.70 45.94 8.79
CA PHE A 15 -23.56 44.66 9.43
C PHE A 15 -24.24 43.50 8.65
N ALA A 16 -25.37 43.77 8.03
CA ALA A 16 -26.05 42.78 7.17
C ALA A 16 -25.27 42.48 5.89
N LEU A 17 -24.64 43.51 5.28
CA LEU A 17 -23.75 43.32 4.14
C LEU A 17 -22.48 42.54 4.51
N ALA A 18 -21.86 42.87 5.65
CA ALA A 18 -20.67 42.15 6.14
C ALA A 18 -21.00 40.65 6.48
N ALA A 19 -22.14 40.41 7.11
CA ALA A 19 -22.59 39.04 7.40
C ALA A 19 -22.90 38.24 6.11
N LEU A 20 -23.49 38.87 5.10
CA LEU A 20 -23.78 38.25 3.80
C LEU A 20 -22.48 37.95 3.03
N THR A 21 -21.49 38.84 3.05
CA THR A 21 -20.18 38.61 2.44
C THR A 21 -19.40 37.48 3.16
N LEU A 22 -19.45 37.40 4.49
CA LEU A 22 -18.87 36.28 5.25
C LEU A 22 -19.56 34.96 4.94
N ALA A 23 -20.88 34.94 4.84
CA ALA A 23 -21.67 33.75 4.50
C ALA A 23 -21.41 33.28 3.06
N LEU A 24 -21.15 34.19 2.11
CA LEU A 24 -20.77 33.85 0.75
C LEU A 24 -19.32 33.31 0.65
N LEU A 25 -18.42 33.72 1.54
CA LEU A 25 -17.05 33.18 1.58
C LEU A 25 -16.93 31.81 2.26
N SER A 26 -17.86 31.42 3.10
CA SER A 26 -17.82 30.13 3.80
C SER A 26 -18.28 28.92 2.97
N GLY A 27 -18.84 29.15 1.75
CA GLY A 27 -19.45 28.13 0.91
C GLY A 27 -18.63 27.56 -0.24
N CYS A 28 -17.34 27.85 -0.34
CA CYS A 28 -16.59 27.67 -1.59
C CYS A 28 -15.61 26.51 -1.65
N ALA A 29 -15.81 25.40 -0.91
CA ALA A 29 -15.13 24.14 -1.25
C ALA A 29 -16.00 23.36 -2.23
N LEU A 30 -15.67 23.37 -3.51
CA LEU A 30 -16.36 22.58 -4.53
C LEU A 30 -15.93 21.12 -4.43
N GLY A 31 -16.90 20.21 -4.31
CA GLY A 31 -16.72 18.76 -4.32
C GLY A 31 -17.33 18.07 -3.09
N PRO A 32 -17.71 16.80 -3.22
CA PRO A 32 -18.24 16.02 -2.10
C PRO A 32 -17.11 15.68 -1.12
N ASP A 33 -17.43 15.69 0.17
CA ASP A 33 -16.55 15.13 1.20
C ASP A 33 -16.63 13.60 1.14
N TYR A 34 -15.47 12.93 1.28
CA TYR A 34 -15.45 11.48 1.30
C TYR A 34 -16.18 10.95 2.53
N VAL A 35 -17.24 10.21 2.29
CA VAL A 35 -17.95 9.42 3.31
C VAL A 35 -17.78 7.95 2.94
N ARG A 36 -17.26 7.14 3.86
CA ARG A 36 -17.13 5.71 3.64
C ARG A 36 -18.49 5.11 3.33
N PRO A 37 -18.69 4.49 2.14
CA PRO A 37 -19.97 3.86 1.81
C PRO A 37 -20.30 2.79 2.86
N ALA A 38 -21.51 2.83 3.41
CA ALA A 38 -22.02 1.70 4.19
C ALA A 38 -22.12 0.51 3.23
N ALA A 39 -21.46 -0.59 3.56
CA ALA A 39 -21.56 -1.82 2.77
C ALA A 39 -23.00 -2.33 2.87
N GLN A 40 -23.85 -1.97 1.90
CA GLN A 40 -25.18 -2.54 1.73
C GLN A 40 -25.07 -3.93 1.07
N LEU A 41 -24.26 -4.78 1.66
CA LEU A 41 -24.26 -6.19 1.34
C LEU A 41 -25.48 -6.74 2.07
N GLY A 42 -26.52 -7.21 1.40
CA GLY A 42 -27.67 -7.87 2.00
C GLY A 42 -27.27 -9.20 2.70
N LEU A 43 -26.24 -9.10 3.54
CA LEU A 43 -25.73 -10.22 4.33
C LEU A 43 -26.69 -10.43 5.49
N PRO A 44 -27.06 -11.69 5.79
CA PRO A 44 -27.79 -12.00 7.02
C PRO A 44 -26.98 -11.58 8.24
N ASP A 45 -27.63 -11.21 9.32
CA ASP A 45 -27.03 -10.72 10.58
C ASP A 45 -26.06 -11.70 11.26
N GLY A 46 -25.93 -12.91 10.74
CA GLY A 46 -24.97 -13.92 11.20
C GLY A 46 -24.91 -15.14 10.26
N TYR A 47 -23.87 -15.92 10.38
CA TYR A 47 -23.76 -17.22 9.71
C TYR A 47 -24.66 -18.24 10.42
N ASN A 48 -25.42 -19.06 9.68
CA ASN A 48 -26.34 -20.07 10.23
C ASN A 48 -25.69 -21.07 11.20
N ALA A 49 -24.35 -21.22 11.16
CA ALA A 49 -23.58 -22.08 12.05
C ALA A 49 -22.85 -21.30 13.17
N ALA A 50 -22.96 -19.98 13.23
CA ALA A 50 -22.37 -19.20 14.28
C ALA A 50 -23.32 -19.24 15.51
N GLY A 51 -22.83 -19.85 16.59
CA GLY A 51 -23.40 -19.58 17.93
C GLY A 51 -23.35 -18.08 18.25
N PRO A 52 -23.82 -17.65 19.45
CA PRO A 52 -23.81 -16.24 19.81
C PRO A 52 -22.42 -15.67 19.54
N LEU A 53 -22.33 -14.71 18.62
CA LEU A 53 -21.08 -14.06 18.22
C LEU A 53 -20.47 -13.36 19.44
N ALA A 54 -19.59 -14.05 20.14
CA ALA A 54 -18.54 -13.36 20.87
C ALA A 54 -17.79 -12.50 19.84
N ALA A 55 -17.56 -11.22 20.18
CA ALA A 55 -16.84 -10.31 19.30
C ALA A 55 -15.64 -11.05 18.70
N ALA A 56 -15.59 -11.15 17.37
CA ALA A 56 -14.54 -11.89 16.69
C ALA A 56 -13.18 -11.38 17.22
N PRO A 57 -12.32 -12.24 17.76
CA PRO A 57 -11.03 -11.80 18.22
C PRO A 57 -10.31 -11.16 17.03
N THR A 58 -9.80 -9.95 17.23
CA THR A 58 -8.92 -9.32 16.25
C THR A 58 -7.77 -10.27 15.98
N VAL A 59 -7.62 -10.68 14.71
CA VAL A 59 -6.50 -11.51 14.31
C VAL A 59 -5.22 -10.70 14.57
N ALA A 60 -4.31 -11.25 15.37
CA ALA A 60 -3.04 -10.59 15.67
C ALA A 60 -2.17 -10.52 14.41
N ASP A 61 -1.32 -9.50 14.31
CA ASP A 61 -0.42 -9.31 13.17
C ASP A 61 0.51 -10.52 12.96
N ASN A 62 0.82 -11.27 14.02
CA ASN A 62 1.61 -12.50 14.00
C ASN A 62 0.74 -13.77 14.08
N TRP A 63 -0.34 -13.82 13.33
CA TRP A 63 -1.35 -14.91 13.34
C TRP A 63 -0.75 -16.32 13.16
N TRP A 64 0.40 -16.46 12.48
CA TRP A 64 1.08 -17.75 12.30
C TRP A 64 1.60 -18.34 13.61
N SER A 65 1.81 -17.54 14.66
CA SER A 65 2.19 -18.03 16.00
C SER A 65 1.11 -18.90 16.66
N LEU A 66 -0.14 -18.86 16.15
CA LEU A 66 -1.22 -19.76 16.58
C LEU A 66 -0.91 -21.24 16.34
N PHE A 67 0.01 -21.57 15.40
CA PHE A 67 0.47 -22.94 15.17
C PHE A 67 1.43 -23.46 16.25
N GLY A 68 1.95 -22.59 17.13
CA GLY A 68 2.83 -22.95 18.24
C GLY A 68 4.17 -23.54 17.81
N ASP A 69 4.66 -23.22 16.62
CA ASP A 69 5.90 -23.75 16.03
C ASP A 69 6.96 -22.63 15.91
N ALA A 70 7.98 -22.69 16.78
CA ALA A 70 9.05 -21.68 16.82
C ALA A 70 9.90 -21.65 15.54
N GLN A 71 9.98 -22.76 14.79
CA GLN A 71 10.68 -22.79 13.51
C GLN A 71 9.89 -22.02 12.44
N LEU A 72 8.58 -22.17 12.41
CA LEU A 72 7.71 -21.39 11.55
C LEU A 72 7.82 -19.89 11.87
N ASP A 73 7.78 -19.53 13.15
CA ASP A 73 7.93 -18.13 13.60
C ASP A 73 9.24 -17.53 13.08
N GLY A 74 10.35 -18.26 13.21
CA GLY A 74 11.65 -17.84 12.71
C GLY A 74 11.69 -17.65 11.20
N LEU A 75 11.10 -18.59 10.43
CA LEU A 75 11.06 -18.51 8.97
C LEU A 75 10.23 -17.32 8.46
N VAL A 76 9.07 -17.09 9.06
CA VAL A 76 8.24 -15.92 8.68
C VAL A 76 8.94 -14.61 9.04
N ALA A 77 9.53 -14.51 10.24
CA ALA A 77 10.28 -13.33 10.64
C ALA A 77 11.46 -13.04 9.69
N GLN A 78 12.22 -14.08 9.31
CA GLN A 78 13.30 -13.96 8.36
C GLN A 78 12.81 -13.53 6.98
N ALA A 79 11.72 -14.11 6.48
CA ALA A 79 11.14 -13.76 5.19
C ALA A 79 10.70 -12.29 5.16
N LEU A 80 10.00 -11.82 6.19
CA LEU A 80 9.55 -10.42 6.29
C LEU A 80 10.74 -9.45 6.36
N ALA A 81 11.83 -9.82 7.01
CA ALA A 81 13.03 -8.99 7.14
C ALA A 81 13.88 -8.93 5.87
N THR A 82 13.92 -9.99 5.06
CA THR A 82 14.86 -10.13 3.93
C THR A 82 14.20 -10.09 2.56
N SER A 83 12.87 -10.15 2.48
CA SER A 83 12.15 -10.19 1.20
C SER A 83 12.36 -8.91 0.39
N PRO A 84 12.73 -9.02 -0.88
CA PRO A 84 12.74 -7.88 -1.81
C PRO A 84 11.36 -7.23 -1.97
N ASP A 85 10.28 -8.01 -1.95
CA ASP A 85 8.91 -7.49 -2.13
C ASP A 85 8.50 -6.62 -0.93
N ALA A 86 8.81 -7.03 0.29
CA ALA A 86 8.57 -6.22 1.49
C ALA A 86 9.38 -4.92 1.44
N ARG A 87 10.63 -4.98 0.97
CA ARG A 87 11.48 -3.80 0.79
C ARG A 87 10.95 -2.84 -0.28
N ILE A 88 10.49 -3.38 -1.42
CA ILE A 88 9.85 -2.58 -2.48
C ILE A 88 8.59 -1.90 -1.94
N ALA A 89 7.76 -2.61 -1.17
CA ALA A 89 6.56 -2.06 -0.57
C ALA A 89 6.89 -0.90 0.39
N ALA A 90 7.94 -1.03 1.21
CA ALA A 90 8.40 0.05 2.10
C ALA A 90 8.87 1.28 1.31
N LEU A 91 9.67 1.09 0.23
CA LEU A 91 10.13 2.18 -0.62
C LEU A 91 8.99 2.89 -1.36
N ARG A 92 7.93 2.17 -1.72
CA ARG A 92 6.71 2.78 -2.31
C ARG A 92 5.97 3.69 -1.33
N ILE A 93 6.04 3.41 -0.03
CA ILE A 93 5.49 4.32 1.00
C ILE A 93 6.30 5.62 1.00
N GLU A 94 7.62 5.55 0.96
CA GLU A 94 8.49 6.74 0.92
C GLU A 94 8.24 7.58 -0.35
N GLU A 95 8.07 6.91 -1.50
CA GLU A 95 7.70 7.56 -2.77
C GLU A 95 6.34 8.27 -2.65
N ALA A 96 5.32 7.60 -2.13
CA ALA A 96 3.99 8.18 -1.95
C ALA A 96 3.99 9.38 -0.98
N ASP A 97 4.76 9.30 0.09
CA ASP A 97 4.95 10.42 1.03
C ASP A 97 5.73 11.59 0.38
N ALA A 98 6.65 11.32 -0.54
CA ALA A 98 7.35 12.36 -1.30
C ALA A 98 6.40 13.05 -2.29
N LEU A 99 5.56 12.30 -2.99
CA LEU A 99 4.52 12.82 -3.89
C LEU A 99 3.49 13.67 -3.12
N LEU A 100 3.08 13.23 -1.93
CA LEU A 100 2.22 14.02 -1.05
C LEU A 100 2.87 15.37 -0.73
N ARG A 101 4.14 15.39 -0.31
CA ARG A 101 4.87 16.64 -0.03
C ARG A 101 4.97 17.54 -1.26
N GLN A 102 5.13 16.97 -2.46
CA GLN A 102 5.15 17.72 -3.72
C GLN A 102 3.80 18.39 -3.99
N VAL A 103 2.68 17.69 -3.76
CA VAL A 103 1.33 18.25 -3.91
C VAL A 103 1.07 19.32 -2.85
N ASP A 104 1.44 19.08 -1.58
CA ASP A 104 1.28 20.03 -0.48
C ASP A 104 2.11 21.30 -0.68
N ALA A 105 3.24 21.20 -1.38
CA ALA A 105 4.07 22.38 -1.70
C ALA A 105 3.33 23.43 -2.56
N ALA A 106 2.34 23.01 -3.36
CA ALA A 106 1.50 23.93 -4.12
C ALA A 106 0.59 24.83 -3.24
N LEU A 107 0.40 24.45 -1.97
CA LEU A 107 -0.32 25.27 -0.98
C LEU A 107 0.53 26.43 -0.43
N LEU A 108 1.83 26.47 -0.77
CA LEU A 108 2.78 27.48 -0.29
C LEU A 108 3.21 28.40 -1.45
N PRO A 109 3.59 29.66 -1.18
CA PRO A 109 4.19 30.52 -2.18
C PRO A 109 5.46 29.89 -2.75
N GLN A 110 5.57 29.84 -4.08
CA GLN A 110 6.79 29.43 -4.76
C GLN A 110 7.72 30.62 -4.94
N VAL A 111 8.97 30.46 -4.58
CA VAL A 111 10.00 31.47 -4.72
C VAL A 111 11.08 30.93 -5.65
N ASN A 112 11.31 31.65 -6.76
CA ASN A 112 12.33 31.32 -7.74
C ASN A 112 13.39 32.40 -7.81
N VAL A 113 14.64 31.98 -7.94
CA VAL A 113 15.78 32.84 -8.18
C VAL A 113 16.35 32.53 -9.56
N ASP A 114 16.32 33.51 -10.45
CA ASP A 114 16.81 33.36 -11.80
C ASP A 114 18.07 34.22 -11.96
N ALA A 115 19.17 33.57 -12.35
CA ALA A 115 20.41 34.24 -12.71
C ALA A 115 20.76 33.97 -14.16
N SER A 116 20.90 35.00 -14.93
CA SER A 116 21.29 34.87 -16.35
C SER A 116 22.40 35.86 -16.71
N GLY A 117 23.31 35.37 -17.56
CA GLY A 117 24.35 36.21 -18.16
C GLY A 117 24.36 35.99 -19.67
N SER A 118 24.44 37.07 -20.42
CA SER A 118 24.58 36.96 -21.87
C SER A 118 25.63 37.91 -22.40
N ARG A 119 26.36 37.48 -23.44
CA ARG A 119 27.27 38.30 -24.22
C ARG A 119 26.86 38.17 -25.67
N SER A 120 26.42 39.26 -26.28
CA SER A 120 26.00 39.33 -27.65
C SER A 120 26.88 40.28 -28.47
N ARG A 121 27.13 39.92 -29.71
CA ARG A 121 27.78 40.78 -30.69
C ARG A 121 26.82 41.03 -31.84
N ILE A 122 26.55 42.29 -32.11
CA ILE A 122 25.68 42.72 -33.20
C ILE A 122 26.47 42.57 -34.50
N SER A 123 25.83 41.99 -35.53
CA SER A 123 26.42 41.91 -36.89
C SER A 123 26.50 43.30 -37.49
N GLN A 124 27.63 43.65 -38.07
CA GLN A 124 27.81 44.94 -38.77
C GLN A 124 27.25 44.91 -40.20
N THR A 125 26.87 43.73 -40.71
CA THR A 125 26.32 43.52 -42.03
C THR A 125 24.80 43.40 -42.10
N ASN A 126 24.11 43.96 -41.09
CA ASN A 126 22.66 44.01 -41.03
C ASN A 126 22.08 44.98 -42.07
N ALA A 127 20.85 44.67 -42.57
CA ALA A 127 20.14 45.56 -43.49
C ALA A 127 19.88 46.98 -42.96
N THR A 128 19.88 47.14 -41.61
CA THR A 128 19.78 48.44 -40.93
C THR A 128 21.18 48.91 -40.51
N PRO A 129 21.65 50.09 -41.02
CA PRO A 129 22.96 50.62 -40.65
C PRO A 129 23.05 50.85 -39.14
N ILE A 130 24.16 50.38 -38.55
CA ILE A 130 24.44 50.59 -37.14
C ILE A 130 25.34 51.83 -37.02
N PRO A 131 24.99 52.83 -36.20
CA PRO A 131 25.86 54.00 -35.94
C PRO A 131 27.24 53.57 -35.51
N SER A 132 28.28 54.26 -36.00
CA SER A 132 29.69 53.98 -35.68
C SER A 132 30.03 54.14 -34.21
N THR A 133 29.16 54.79 -33.43
CA THR A 133 29.26 54.99 -31.96
C THR A 133 28.61 53.88 -31.17
N ALA A 134 27.93 52.90 -31.84
CA ALA A 134 27.25 51.83 -31.14
C ALA A 134 28.22 50.77 -30.58
N LEU A 135 28.00 50.28 -29.39
CA LEU A 135 28.73 49.19 -28.80
C LEU A 135 28.37 47.87 -29.51
N ILE A 136 29.31 47.38 -30.33
CA ILE A 136 29.12 46.15 -31.13
C ILE A 136 28.99 44.92 -30.22
N THR A 137 29.70 44.90 -29.08
CA THR A 137 29.62 43.83 -28.13
C THR A 137 28.95 44.31 -26.84
N ARG A 138 27.87 43.67 -26.43
CA ARG A 138 27.15 43.98 -25.21
C ARG A 138 27.17 42.76 -24.29
N SER A 139 27.54 42.98 -23.03
CA SER A 139 27.41 41.99 -21.96
C SER A 139 26.27 42.44 -21.03
N SER A 140 25.41 41.54 -20.63
CA SER A 140 24.37 41.81 -19.65
C SER A 140 24.36 40.68 -18.62
N ALA A 141 24.11 41.03 -17.35
CA ALA A 141 23.86 40.13 -16.27
C ALA A 141 22.52 40.49 -15.64
N ARG A 142 21.71 39.49 -15.31
CA ARG A 142 20.42 39.69 -14.67
C ARG A 142 20.31 38.72 -13.51
N LEU A 143 19.93 39.24 -12.34
CA LEU A 143 19.49 38.45 -11.20
C LEU A 143 18.05 38.88 -10.91
N ALA A 144 17.13 37.90 -10.88
CA ALA A 144 15.72 38.13 -10.59
C ALA A 144 15.25 37.21 -9.50
N LEU A 145 14.47 37.72 -8.56
CA LEU A 145 13.70 36.98 -7.58
C LEU A 145 12.23 37.13 -7.97
N SER A 146 11.56 35.99 -8.16
CA SER A 146 10.13 35.95 -8.47
C SER A 146 9.39 35.08 -7.47
N THR A 147 8.19 35.49 -7.11
CA THR A 147 7.30 34.70 -6.28
C THR A 147 5.95 34.54 -6.97
N SER A 148 5.38 33.34 -6.88
CA SER A 148 4.04 33.06 -7.36
C SER A 148 3.26 32.31 -6.29
N PHE A 149 1.97 32.63 -6.16
CA PHE A 149 1.06 32.01 -5.22
C PHE A 149 -0.34 31.93 -5.83
N GLU A 150 -0.95 30.74 -5.83
CA GLU A 150 -2.33 30.52 -6.25
C GLU A 150 -3.23 30.54 -5.02
N LEU A 151 -4.13 31.51 -4.95
CA LEU A 151 -5.14 31.58 -3.89
C LEU A 151 -6.17 30.48 -4.12
N ASP A 152 -6.24 29.52 -3.21
CA ASP A 152 -7.15 28.37 -3.30
C ASP A 152 -8.57 28.70 -2.81
N VAL A 153 -9.24 29.62 -3.52
CA VAL A 153 -10.59 30.09 -3.18
C VAL A 153 -11.61 28.93 -3.30
N TRP A 154 -11.46 28.11 -4.33
CA TRP A 154 -12.40 27.03 -4.66
C TRP A 154 -12.02 25.67 -4.09
N GLY A 155 -10.92 25.56 -3.36
CA GLY A 155 -10.45 24.32 -2.75
C GLY A 155 -9.76 23.35 -3.69
N LYS A 156 -9.36 23.75 -4.91
CA LYS A 156 -8.65 22.91 -5.89
C LYS A 156 -7.39 22.29 -5.29
N LEU A 157 -6.53 23.09 -4.67
CA LEU A 157 -5.26 22.63 -4.10
C LEU A 157 -5.49 21.79 -2.84
N ARG A 158 -6.44 22.20 -1.99
CA ARG A 158 -6.84 21.42 -0.79
C ARG A 158 -7.39 20.05 -1.17
N ARG A 159 -8.25 19.95 -2.19
CA ARG A 159 -8.78 18.66 -2.68
C ARG A 159 -7.69 17.80 -3.33
N ALA A 160 -6.72 18.42 -4.01
CA ALA A 160 -5.57 17.68 -4.53
C ALA A 160 -4.71 17.10 -3.39
N SER A 161 -4.45 17.85 -2.32
CA SER A 161 -3.76 17.40 -1.11
C SER A 161 -4.52 16.24 -0.42
N GLU A 162 -5.84 16.37 -0.27
CA GLU A 162 -6.69 15.31 0.28
C GLU A 162 -6.59 14.01 -0.53
N GLY A 163 -6.67 14.11 -1.87
CA GLY A 163 -6.48 12.97 -2.77
C GLY A 163 -5.10 12.33 -2.64
N ALA A 164 -4.04 13.15 -2.56
CA ALA A 164 -2.67 12.66 -2.38
C ALA A 164 -2.47 11.96 -1.01
N ARG A 165 -3.09 12.47 0.06
CA ARG A 165 -3.09 11.83 1.39
C ARG A 165 -3.82 10.48 1.37
N ALA A 166 -4.96 10.40 0.70
CA ALA A 166 -5.69 9.15 0.54
C ALA A 166 -4.87 8.13 -0.25
N GLN A 167 -4.15 8.57 -1.29
CA GLN A 167 -3.25 7.72 -2.06
C GLN A 167 -2.07 7.21 -1.22
N ALA A 168 -1.43 8.06 -0.42
CA ALA A 168 -0.35 7.67 0.49
C ALA A 168 -0.85 6.65 1.54
N LEU A 169 -2.05 6.86 2.09
CA LEU A 169 -2.67 5.90 3.00
C LEU A 169 -2.97 4.56 2.30
N GLY A 170 -3.50 4.59 1.07
CA GLY A 170 -3.73 3.39 0.26
C GLY A 170 -2.44 2.59 0.00
N THR A 171 -1.32 3.28 -0.23
CA THR A 171 -0.01 2.64 -0.41
C THR A 171 0.47 1.93 0.87
N ARG A 172 0.19 2.48 2.05
CA ARG A 172 0.50 1.83 3.34
C ARG A 172 -0.29 0.54 3.51
N TYR A 173 -1.60 0.55 3.27
CA TYR A 173 -2.41 -0.67 3.30
C TYR A 173 -2.01 -1.70 2.24
N ALA A 174 -1.52 -1.25 1.07
CA ALA A 174 -0.96 -2.15 0.07
C ALA A 174 0.31 -2.84 0.57
N ALA A 175 1.18 -2.14 1.32
CA ALA A 175 2.36 -2.72 1.94
C ALA A 175 2.00 -3.74 3.04
N ASP A 176 0.97 -3.46 3.86
CA ASP A 176 0.45 -4.41 4.84
C ASP A 176 -0.04 -5.69 4.14
N THR A 177 -0.72 -5.54 3.00
CA THR A 177 -1.19 -6.67 2.18
C THR A 177 -0.03 -7.52 1.65
N VAL A 178 1.07 -6.89 1.21
CA VAL A 178 2.29 -7.61 0.78
C VAL A 178 2.87 -8.42 1.94
N SER A 179 2.99 -7.83 3.13
CA SER A 179 3.49 -8.50 4.32
C SER A 179 2.62 -9.69 4.73
N LEU A 180 1.30 -9.50 4.72
CA LEU A 180 0.34 -10.57 5.02
C LEU A 180 0.44 -11.72 4.01
N SER A 181 0.50 -11.41 2.72
CA SER A 181 0.61 -12.40 1.65
C SER A 181 1.92 -13.18 1.72
N LEU A 182 3.03 -12.51 2.06
CA LEU A 182 4.32 -13.15 2.25
C LEU A 182 4.29 -14.12 3.42
N ALA A 183 3.77 -13.69 4.58
CA ALA A 183 3.61 -14.55 5.75
C ALA A 183 2.74 -15.78 5.44
N ALA A 184 1.62 -15.59 4.72
CA ALA A 184 0.75 -16.67 4.31
C ALA A 184 1.44 -17.66 3.37
N THR A 185 2.22 -17.18 2.40
CA THR A 185 2.97 -18.02 1.46
C THR A 185 4.01 -18.88 2.18
N VAL A 186 4.79 -18.29 3.10
CA VAL A 186 5.79 -19.01 3.89
C VAL A 186 5.12 -20.06 4.78
N THR A 187 4.05 -19.67 5.48
CA THR A 187 3.30 -20.59 6.33
C THR A 187 2.75 -21.78 5.54
N GLN A 188 2.13 -21.52 4.39
CA GLN A 188 1.59 -22.57 3.53
C GLN A 188 2.69 -23.52 3.03
N ALA A 189 3.83 -22.96 2.58
CA ALA A 189 4.95 -23.78 2.12
C ALA A 189 5.52 -24.65 3.25
N TYR A 190 5.68 -24.11 4.44
CA TYR A 190 6.13 -24.84 5.62
C TYR A 190 5.18 -25.98 6.00
N LEU A 191 3.88 -25.71 6.09
CA LEU A 191 2.89 -26.71 6.43
C LEU A 191 2.82 -27.83 5.37
N ASN A 192 2.95 -27.48 4.09
CA ASN A 192 3.04 -28.48 3.02
C ASN A 192 4.29 -29.36 3.18
N LEU A 193 5.44 -28.77 3.52
CA LEU A 193 6.66 -29.54 3.81
C LEU A 193 6.44 -30.51 4.96
N ARG A 194 5.86 -30.05 6.07
CA ARG A 194 5.55 -30.90 7.25
C ARG A 194 4.57 -32.03 6.90
N ALA A 195 3.60 -31.75 6.02
CA ALA A 195 2.68 -32.78 5.54
C ALA A 195 3.39 -33.86 4.72
N ILE A 196 4.34 -33.46 3.85
CA ILE A 196 5.17 -34.39 3.07
C ILE A 196 6.08 -35.22 4.00
N ASP A 197 6.71 -34.60 4.99
CA ASP A 197 7.50 -35.32 5.99
C ASP A 197 6.68 -36.42 6.71
N ALA A 198 5.45 -36.07 7.12
CA ALA A 198 4.54 -37.02 7.74
C ALA A 198 4.12 -38.16 6.78
N GLN A 199 3.92 -37.86 5.50
CA GLN A 199 3.65 -38.86 4.48
C GLN A 199 4.83 -39.80 4.27
N LEU A 200 6.07 -39.30 4.24
CA LEU A 200 7.27 -40.10 4.13
C LEU A 200 7.38 -41.10 5.29
N LEU A 201 7.18 -40.66 6.53
CA LEU A 201 7.17 -41.55 7.69
C LEU A 201 6.12 -42.67 7.56
N ALA A 202 4.91 -42.34 7.09
CA ALA A 202 3.86 -43.35 6.86
C ALA A 202 4.20 -44.34 5.75
N VAL A 203 4.87 -43.89 4.68
CA VAL A 203 5.34 -44.75 3.59
C VAL A 203 6.45 -45.68 4.08
N ASP A 204 7.43 -45.17 4.85
CA ASP A 204 8.52 -45.99 5.41
C ASP A 204 7.98 -47.07 6.34
N ASP A 205 7.01 -46.74 7.19
CA ASP A 205 6.35 -47.74 8.06
C ASP A 205 5.60 -48.77 7.27
N SER A 206 4.87 -48.35 6.21
CA SER A 206 4.19 -49.26 5.29
C SER A 206 5.17 -50.16 4.53
N LEU A 207 6.32 -49.65 4.06
CA LEU A 207 7.36 -50.41 3.40
C LEU A 207 7.98 -51.47 4.33
N SER A 208 8.30 -51.04 5.57
CA SER A 208 8.84 -51.95 6.59
C SER A 208 7.85 -53.11 6.91
N SER A 209 6.55 -52.78 7.02
CA SER A 209 5.50 -53.78 7.25
C SER A 209 5.35 -54.75 6.07
N GLN A 210 5.38 -54.23 4.82
CA GLN A 210 5.32 -55.07 3.61
C GLN A 210 6.54 -55.97 3.50
N SER A 211 7.73 -55.48 3.81
CA SER A 211 8.97 -56.26 3.82
C SER A 211 8.91 -57.41 4.81
N ARG A 212 8.42 -57.18 6.05
CA ARG A 212 8.19 -58.24 7.05
C ARG A 212 7.18 -59.28 6.57
N SER A 213 6.07 -58.81 5.96
CA SER A 213 5.06 -59.72 5.40
C SER A 213 5.61 -60.59 4.29
N THR A 214 6.39 -60.05 3.37
CA THR A 214 7.04 -60.78 2.28
C THR A 214 8.02 -61.79 2.85
N GLN A 215 8.81 -61.46 3.84
CA GLN A 215 9.74 -62.37 4.50
C GLN A 215 8.99 -63.55 5.17
N LEU A 216 7.89 -63.26 5.87
CA LEU A 216 7.05 -64.26 6.50
C LEU A 216 6.45 -65.24 5.45
N THR A 217 5.94 -64.71 4.31
CA THR A 217 5.42 -65.52 3.20
C THR A 217 6.51 -66.40 2.61
N ARG A 218 7.74 -65.92 2.45
CA ARG A 218 8.88 -66.68 1.99
C ARG A 218 9.25 -67.84 2.97
N THR A 219 9.29 -67.57 4.27
CA THR A 219 9.53 -68.58 5.30
C THR A 219 8.42 -69.64 5.31
N ARG A 220 7.16 -69.28 5.11
CA ARG A 220 6.04 -70.22 4.98
C ARG A 220 6.14 -71.09 3.72
N PHE A 221 6.60 -70.57 2.60
CA PHE A 221 6.88 -71.29 1.39
C PHE A 221 8.01 -72.33 1.59
N GLU A 222 9.12 -71.90 2.24
CA GLU A 222 10.22 -72.84 2.58
C GLU A 222 9.76 -73.97 3.52
N GLY A 223 8.81 -73.68 4.40
CA GLY A 223 8.16 -74.71 5.25
C GLY A 223 7.04 -75.52 4.59
N GLY A 224 6.79 -75.31 3.29
CA GLY A 224 5.77 -76.05 2.53
C GLY A 224 4.32 -75.65 2.82
N ILE A 225 4.09 -74.48 3.49
CA ILE A 225 2.76 -74.00 3.93
C ILE A 225 2.15 -73.00 2.95
N ALA A 226 2.97 -72.32 2.13
CA ALA A 226 2.55 -71.35 1.14
C ALA A 226 2.93 -71.79 -0.28
N SER A 227 2.29 -71.23 -1.30
CA SER A 227 2.60 -71.47 -2.71
C SER A 227 3.68 -70.50 -3.23
N GLN A 228 4.35 -70.85 -4.32
CA GLN A 228 5.27 -70.01 -5.02
C GLN A 228 4.57 -68.73 -5.56
N LEU A 229 3.27 -68.86 -5.92
CA LEU A 229 2.45 -67.70 -6.34
C LEU A 229 2.28 -66.66 -5.24
N ASP A 230 2.09 -67.12 -3.99
CA ASP A 230 1.95 -66.20 -2.84
C ASP A 230 3.25 -65.39 -2.61
N VAL A 231 4.41 -66.05 -2.78
CA VAL A 231 5.72 -65.35 -2.69
C VAL A 231 5.87 -64.30 -3.79
N GLN A 232 5.57 -64.66 -5.04
CA GLN A 232 5.66 -63.75 -6.18
C GLN A 232 4.70 -62.55 -6.04
N GLN A 233 3.51 -62.77 -5.51
CA GLN A 233 2.54 -61.69 -5.24
C GLN A 233 3.05 -60.77 -4.12
N ALA A 234 3.63 -61.30 -3.05
CA ALA A 234 4.18 -60.55 -1.95
C ALA A 234 5.40 -59.71 -2.39
N GLU A 235 6.29 -60.30 -3.22
CA GLU A 235 7.44 -59.62 -3.80
C GLU A 235 7.00 -58.48 -4.75
N GLY A 236 6.05 -58.74 -5.65
CA GLY A 236 5.53 -57.73 -6.55
C GLY A 236 4.73 -56.61 -5.83
N ALA A 237 4.19 -56.91 -4.64
CA ALA A 237 3.59 -55.85 -3.80
C ALA A 237 4.66 -54.99 -3.07
N LEU A 238 5.80 -55.58 -2.71
CA LEU A 238 6.94 -54.89 -2.14
C LEU A 238 7.60 -53.97 -3.18
N ASP A 239 7.88 -54.49 -4.39
CA ASP A 239 8.51 -53.75 -5.47
C ASP A 239 7.71 -52.53 -5.92
N ARG A 240 6.37 -52.60 -5.86
CA ARG A 240 5.54 -51.42 -6.19
C ARG A 240 5.55 -50.32 -5.13
N LYS A 241 6.03 -50.62 -3.93
CA LYS A 241 6.13 -49.64 -2.82
C LYS A 241 7.53 -49.11 -2.59
N SER A 242 8.56 -49.83 -3.07
CA SER A 242 9.95 -49.40 -3.01
C SER A 242 10.29 -48.44 -4.16
#